data_f2f80e2e38b5926ae1c0c74ca96145cf
#
_entry.id   f2f80e2e38b5926ae1c0c74ca96145cf
#
_cell.length_a   1.000
_cell.length_b   1.000
_cell.length_c   1.000
_cell.angle_alpha   90.00
_cell.angle_beta   90.00
_cell.angle_gamma   90.00
#
_symmetry.space_group_name_H-M   'P 1'
#
loop_
_entity.id
_entity.type
_entity.pdbx_description
1 polymer ?
#
loop_
_entity_poly.entity_id
_entity_poly.type
_entity_poly.pdbx_seq_one_letter_code
_entity_poly.pdbx_strand_id
1 'polypeptide(L)'
;MRQLRALEPDFWRAPSAHNTQPWTLTYAGGQAAVGWDPARALPISDPTGRDLRLSLGAFVECCLIVCADAGLSVAYRPDPGPLRAGFLYGAEKPYRTSFTTADVRARGANRGEYHAERLPDEVAGALEGTRRLPCRDLADLLHAADLHQFGDREVTRELRAWLRLTRRHRRYFLDGLSDRALALTKVEALGLRASLALYPALRRLGLPRVLAGASRGLLDYDGDVLVLVGPVDEEVEAGRLLMRHWLTLSGLGYTTHPLSQIIDCEATRRELARRLGVADPRTLLHVARVGRPRAPATPSARLRGA
;
A
#
# COMPACT_ATOMS: atom_id res chain seq x y z
N MET A 1 9.36 -5.31 26.64
CA MET A 1 9.90 -4.15 25.90
C MET A 1 11.23 -4.44 25.18
N ARG A 2 12.27 -5.01 25.82
CA ARG A 2 13.53 -5.36 25.14
C ARG A 2 13.32 -6.38 24.00
N GLN A 3 12.50 -7.40 24.22
CA GLN A 3 12.14 -8.40 23.20
C GLN A 3 11.37 -7.77 22.02
N LEU A 4 10.40 -6.88 22.27
CA LEU A 4 9.69 -6.15 21.20
C LEU A 4 10.64 -5.35 20.30
N ARG A 5 11.62 -4.66 20.89
CA ARG A 5 12.62 -3.91 20.10
C ARG A 5 13.47 -4.81 19.20
N ALA A 6 13.75 -6.04 19.64
CA ALA A 6 14.51 -6.98 18.83
C ALA A 6 13.73 -7.47 17.58
N LEU A 7 12.39 -7.39 17.62
CA LEU A 7 11.50 -7.79 16.52
C LEU A 7 11.16 -6.64 15.57
N GLU A 8 11.54 -5.40 15.88
CA GLU A 8 11.24 -4.24 15.03
C GLU A 8 11.63 -4.40 13.55
N PRO A 9 12.76 -5.02 13.17
CA PRO A 9 13.09 -5.23 11.77
C PRO A 9 11.98 -5.94 10.97
N ASP A 10 11.25 -6.87 11.58
CA ASP A 10 10.13 -7.57 10.96
C ASP A 10 8.84 -6.75 11.00
N PHE A 11 8.60 -5.95 12.04
CA PHE A 11 7.49 -5.00 12.07
C PHE A 11 7.55 -4.01 10.90
N TRP A 12 8.75 -3.54 10.58
CA TRP A 12 8.99 -2.60 9.47
C TRP A 12 8.73 -3.20 8.08
N ARG A 13 8.46 -4.52 7.98
CA ARG A 13 8.02 -5.17 6.72
C ARG A 13 6.60 -4.81 6.31
N ALA A 14 5.81 -4.17 7.14
CA ALA A 14 4.47 -3.68 6.80
C ALA A 14 4.45 -2.85 5.51
N PRO A 15 3.36 -2.88 4.73
CA PRO A 15 3.18 -2.01 3.57
C PRO A 15 2.78 -0.59 3.99
N SER A 16 3.14 0.39 3.17
CA SER A 16 2.62 1.76 3.27
C SER A 16 2.55 2.42 1.90
N ALA A 17 1.66 3.41 1.76
CA ALA A 17 1.58 4.23 0.57
C ALA A 17 2.96 4.79 0.23
N HIS A 18 3.35 4.74 -1.05
CA HIS A 18 4.67 5.13 -1.57
C HIS A 18 5.88 4.56 -0.78
N ASN A 19 5.69 3.51 0.03
CA ASN A 19 6.71 2.97 0.95
C ASN A 19 7.28 4.04 1.89
N THR A 20 6.42 4.95 2.34
CA THR A 20 6.83 6.04 3.25
C THR A 20 7.24 5.55 4.62
N GLN A 21 6.68 4.42 5.09
CA GLN A 21 6.93 3.82 6.41
C GLN A 21 6.73 4.85 7.53
N PRO A 22 5.50 5.38 7.68
CA PRO A 22 5.23 6.55 8.53
C PRO A 22 5.21 6.23 10.02
N TRP A 23 5.09 4.97 10.40
CA TRP A 23 4.92 4.54 11.79
C TRP A 23 6.11 4.86 12.68
N THR A 24 5.81 5.09 13.95
CA THR A 24 6.76 5.23 15.04
C THR A 24 6.37 4.31 16.19
N LEU A 25 7.36 3.83 16.96
CA LEU A 25 7.13 3.13 18.23
C LEU A 25 7.84 3.87 19.36
N THR A 26 7.04 4.27 20.36
CA THR A 26 7.57 4.90 21.58
C THR A 26 7.26 4.01 22.78
N TYR A 27 8.30 3.54 23.45
CA TYR A 27 8.21 2.61 24.56
C TYR A 27 8.22 3.33 25.90
N ALA A 28 7.13 3.19 26.65
CA ALA A 28 7.00 3.75 28.00
C ALA A 28 6.00 2.92 28.83
N GLY A 29 6.18 2.85 30.16
CA GLY A 29 5.20 2.26 31.07
C GLY A 29 4.80 0.82 30.75
N GLY A 30 5.71 -0.01 30.23
CA GLY A 30 5.40 -1.39 29.91
C GLY A 30 4.61 -1.61 28.61
N GLN A 31 4.38 -0.57 27.81
CA GLN A 31 3.67 -0.60 26.54
C GLN A 31 4.45 0.13 25.44
N ALA A 32 4.03 -0.04 24.18
CA ALA A 32 4.57 0.68 23.04
C ALA A 32 3.46 1.48 22.36
N ALA A 33 3.58 2.81 22.37
CA ALA A 33 2.68 3.66 21.60
C ALA A 33 2.99 3.53 20.10
N VAL A 34 1.97 3.21 19.31
CA VAL A 34 2.01 3.20 17.85
C VAL A 34 1.57 4.56 17.36
N GLY A 35 2.48 5.29 16.78
CA GLY A 35 2.23 6.62 16.23
C GLY A 35 2.74 6.76 14.80
N TRP A 36 2.81 8.00 14.31
CA TRP A 36 3.39 8.29 13.00
C TRP A 36 4.20 9.59 13.00
N ASP A 37 5.11 9.68 12.04
CA ASP A 37 5.91 10.87 11.74
C ASP A 37 5.20 11.69 10.64
N PRO A 38 4.74 12.94 10.92
CA PRO A 38 4.11 13.79 9.92
C PRO A 38 4.97 14.05 8.68
N ALA A 39 6.30 14.08 8.84
CA ALA A 39 7.22 14.27 7.70
C ALA A 39 7.19 13.10 6.71
N ARG A 40 6.52 12.01 7.05
CA ARG A 40 6.37 10.80 6.23
C ARG A 40 4.93 10.56 5.79
N ALA A 41 4.03 11.47 6.11
CA ALA A 41 2.67 11.49 5.58
C ALA A 41 2.66 12.03 4.13
N LEU A 42 1.53 11.87 3.46
CA LEU A 42 1.28 12.30 2.09
C LEU A 42 0.11 13.31 2.07
N PRO A 43 0.30 14.54 2.60
CA PRO A 43 -0.80 15.47 2.82
C PRO A 43 -1.51 15.93 1.54
N ILE A 44 -0.89 15.79 0.38
CA ILE A 44 -1.47 16.18 -0.91
C ILE A 44 -2.18 14.99 -1.55
N SER A 45 -1.55 13.81 -1.59
CA SER A 45 -2.12 12.61 -2.21
C SER A 45 -3.09 11.87 -1.29
N ASP A 46 -2.94 12.02 0.03
CA ASP A 46 -3.79 11.41 1.05
C ASP A 46 -4.30 12.48 2.05
N PRO A 47 -5.09 13.48 1.59
CA PRO A 47 -5.53 14.59 2.43
C PRO A 47 -6.47 14.16 3.56
N THR A 48 -7.11 13.01 3.43
CA THR A 48 -7.97 12.43 4.47
C THR A 48 -7.19 11.60 5.50
N GLY A 49 -5.95 11.22 5.21
CA GLY A 49 -5.17 10.29 6.02
C GLY A 49 -5.66 8.84 5.96
N ARG A 50 -6.50 8.47 4.98
CA ARG A 50 -6.99 7.11 4.77
C ARG A 50 -5.83 6.12 4.59
N ASP A 51 -4.92 6.39 3.66
CA ASP A 51 -3.79 5.52 3.35
C ASP A 51 -2.79 5.46 4.51
N LEU A 52 -2.63 6.58 5.25
CA LEU A 52 -1.86 6.60 6.48
C LEU A 52 -2.45 5.64 7.52
N ARG A 53 -3.78 5.73 7.79
CA ARG A 53 -4.44 4.87 8.78
C ARG A 53 -4.45 3.39 8.36
N LEU A 54 -4.68 3.09 7.07
CA LEU A 54 -4.51 1.73 6.53
C LEU A 54 -3.08 1.20 6.74
N SER A 55 -2.07 2.04 6.50
CA SER A 55 -0.66 1.68 6.72
C SER A 55 -0.36 1.40 8.19
N LEU A 56 -0.91 2.20 9.12
CA LEU A 56 -0.79 1.97 10.56
C LEU A 56 -1.47 0.68 10.98
N GLY A 57 -2.64 0.38 10.43
CA GLY A 57 -3.33 -0.89 10.67
C GLY A 57 -2.52 -2.09 10.21
N ALA A 58 -1.98 -2.04 8.99
CA ALA A 58 -1.11 -3.09 8.47
C ALA A 58 0.17 -3.26 9.33
N PHE A 59 0.71 -2.16 9.86
CA PHE A 59 1.84 -2.19 10.77
C PHE A 59 1.48 -2.84 12.11
N VAL A 60 0.34 -2.50 12.70
CA VAL A 60 -0.16 -3.15 13.93
C VAL A 60 -0.33 -4.65 13.73
N GLU A 61 -0.94 -5.07 12.61
CA GLU A 61 -1.12 -6.48 12.31
C GLU A 61 0.21 -7.22 12.17
N CYS A 62 1.21 -6.62 11.49
CA CYS A 62 2.57 -7.16 11.45
C CYS A 62 3.17 -7.32 12.86
N CYS A 63 3.02 -6.33 13.73
CA CYS A 63 3.51 -6.41 15.11
C CYS A 63 2.89 -7.59 15.85
N LEU A 64 1.57 -7.77 15.75
CA LEU A 64 0.85 -8.84 16.45
C LEU A 64 1.26 -10.23 15.94
N ILE A 65 1.35 -10.40 14.61
CA ILE A 65 1.77 -11.67 13.99
C ILE A 65 3.19 -12.03 14.41
N VAL A 66 4.14 -11.10 14.26
CA VAL A 66 5.56 -11.34 14.59
C VAL A 66 5.75 -11.60 16.08
N CYS A 67 5.02 -10.90 16.95
CA CYS A 67 5.04 -11.18 18.39
C CYS A 67 4.50 -12.57 18.72
N ALA A 68 3.38 -12.96 18.11
CA ALA A 68 2.79 -14.29 18.34
C ALA A 68 3.73 -15.42 17.88
N ASP A 69 4.34 -15.27 16.70
CA ASP A 69 5.32 -16.22 16.17
C ASP A 69 6.58 -16.34 17.05
N ALA A 70 6.97 -15.23 17.70
CA ALA A 70 8.05 -15.21 18.69
C ALA A 70 7.64 -15.68 20.09
N GLY A 71 6.42 -16.18 20.28
CA GLY A 71 5.88 -16.63 21.57
C GLY A 71 5.56 -15.49 22.56
N LEU A 72 5.42 -14.27 22.10
CA LEU A 72 5.08 -13.13 22.94
C LEU A 72 3.58 -12.86 22.93
N SER A 73 2.98 -12.75 24.12
CA SER A 73 1.57 -12.37 24.30
C SER A 73 1.44 -10.84 24.25
N VAL A 74 1.06 -10.31 23.08
CA VAL A 74 0.88 -8.89 22.84
C VAL A 74 -0.52 -8.64 22.24
N ALA A 75 -1.18 -7.60 22.73
CA ALA A 75 -2.44 -7.12 22.17
C ALA A 75 -2.32 -5.65 21.73
N TYR A 76 -3.24 -5.23 20.91
CA TYR A 76 -3.39 -3.83 20.48
C TYR A 76 -4.68 -3.25 21.03
N ARG A 77 -4.61 -2.02 21.52
CA ARG A 77 -5.76 -1.22 21.92
C ARG A 77 -5.75 0.09 21.11
N PRO A 78 -6.82 0.38 20.35
CA PRO A 78 -7.01 1.70 19.76
C PRO A 78 -7.07 2.77 20.86
N ASP A 79 -6.32 3.83 20.66
CA ASP A 79 -6.35 5.02 21.51
C ASP A 79 -5.85 6.21 20.67
N PRO A 80 -6.70 6.70 19.74
CA PRO A 80 -6.31 7.76 18.82
C PRO A 80 -6.03 9.06 19.58
N GLY A 81 -4.95 9.70 19.21
CA GLY A 81 -4.51 10.97 19.77
C GLY A 81 -3.61 11.71 18.80
N PRO A 82 -3.07 12.86 19.18
CA PRO A 82 -2.13 13.56 18.34
C PRO A 82 -0.97 12.65 17.94
N LEU A 83 -0.83 12.38 16.63
CA LEU A 83 0.18 11.52 16.04
C LEU A 83 0.25 10.10 16.62
N ARG A 84 -0.87 9.56 17.10
CA ARG A 84 -0.97 8.23 17.72
C ARG A 84 -2.22 7.49 17.27
N ALA A 85 -2.07 6.21 16.93
CA ALA A 85 -3.16 5.29 16.60
C ALA A 85 -3.61 4.45 17.81
N GLY A 86 -2.69 4.09 18.72
CA GLY A 86 -2.99 3.26 19.87
C GLY A 86 -1.75 2.69 20.56
N PHE A 87 -1.93 1.62 21.33
CA PHE A 87 -0.86 0.98 22.10
C PHE A 87 -0.80 -0.52 21.88
N LEU A 88 0.43 -1.02 21.76
CA LEU A 88 0.77 -2.44 21.95
C LEU A 88 1.13 -2.66 23.43
N TYR A 89 0.55 -3.67 24.05
CA TYR A 89 0.74 -3.97 25.48
C TYR A 89 0.76 -5.48 25.71
N GLY A 90 1.30 -5.90 26.85
CA GLY A 90 1.31 -7.32 27.25
C GLY A 90 -0.11 -7.84 27.46
N ALA A 91 -0.41 -9.00 26.90
CA ALA A 91 -1.68 -9.71 27.05
C ALA A 91 -1.51 -11.02 27.81
N GLU A 92 -2.59 -11.60 28.31
CA GLU A 92 -2.57 -12.91 28.96
C GLU A 92 -2.31 -14.06 27.97
N LYS A 93 -2.80 -13.91 26.73
CA LYS A 93 -2.70 -14.92 25.68
C LYS A 93 -2.08 -14.35 24.43
N PRO A 94 -1.32 -15.17 23.67
CA PRO A 94 -0.79 -14.74 22.37
C PRO A 94 -1.92 -14.37 21.41
N TYR A 95 -1.61 -13.46 20.48
CA TYR A 95 -2.50 -13.13 19.38
C TYR A 95 -2.77 -14.39 18.52
N ARG A 96 -4.04 -14.65 18.24
CA ARG A 96 -4.43 -15.83 17.44
C ARG A 96 -4.29 -15.52 15.95
N THR A 97 -3.36 -16.19 15.30
CA THR A 97 -3.10 -16.08 13.88
C THR A 97 -2.53 -17.38 13.35
N SER A 98 -2.75 -17.65 12.05
CA SER A 98 -2.08 -18.74 11.33
C SER A 98 -0.83 -18.25 10.58
N PHE A 99 -0.60 -16.94 10.54
CA PHE A 99 0.53 -16.35 9.85
C PHE A 99 1.77 -16.30 10.74
N THR A 100 2.93 -16.35 10.09
CA THR A 100 4.25 -16.34 10.71
C THR A 100 5.07 -15.12 10.28
N THR A 101 6.20 -14.89 10.91
CA THR A 101 7.22 -13.92 10.50
C THR A 101 7.74 -14.21 9.09
N ALA A 102 7.82 -15.50 8.70
CA ALA A 102 8.22 -15.89 7.35
C ALA A 102 7.21 -15.41 6.29
N ASP A 103 5.92 -15.49 6.56
CA ASP A 103 4.87 -14.98 5.67
C ASP A 103 4.96 -13.45 5.53
N VAL A 104 5.18 -12.74 6.63
CA VAL A 104 5.39 -11.28 6.63
C VAL A 104 6.61 -10.90 5.77
N ARG A 105 7.70 -11.66 5.83
CA ARG A 105 8.91 -11.45 5.02
C ARG A 105 8.71 -11.78 3.55
N ALA A 106 7.95 -12.83 3.23
CA ALA A 106 7.69 -13.28 1.87
C ALA A 106 6.72 -12.34 1.11
N ARG A 107 5.78 -11.70 1.83
CA ARG A 107 4.80 -10.83 1.20
C ARG A 107 5.45 -9.62 0.51
N GLY A 108 5.04 -9.38 -0.74
CA GLY A 108 5.47 -8.23 -1.53
C GLY A 108 4.36 -7.69 -2.43
N ALA A 109 4.42 -6.41 -2.78
CA ALA A 109 3.65 -5.86 -3.89
C ALA A 109 4.43 -6.05 -5.19
N ASN A 110 3.76 -6.43 -6.27
CA ASN A 110 4.37 -6.60 -7.58
C ASN A 110 3.72 -5.67 -8.60
N ARG A 111 4.51 -4.83 -9.25
CA ARG A 111 4.03 -3.89 -10.29
C ARG A 111 4.34 -4.35 -11.71
N GLY A 112 4.96 -5.53 -11.84
CA GLY A 112 5.25 -6.15 -13.13
C GLY A 112 4.03 -6.83 -13.76
N GLU A 113 4.28 -7.67 -14.73
CA GLU A 113 3.24 -8.41 -15.45
C GLU A 113 2.68 -9.57 -14.62
N TYR A 114 1.39 -9.84 -14.82
CA TYR A 114 0.68 -10.98 -14.27
C TYR A 114 0.25 -11.95 -15.37
N HIS A 115 0.01 -13.20 -15.01
CA HIS A 115 -0.66 -14.15 -15.88
C HIS A 115 -2.11 -13.70 -16.12
N ALA A 116 -2.62 -13.97 -17.33
CA ALA A 116 -4.00 -13.67 -17.68
C ALA A 116 -4.91 -14.77 -17.10
N GLU A 117 -5.25 -14.63 -15.83
CA GLU A 117 -6.12 -15.53 -15.08
C GLU A 117 -6.91 -14.78 -14.02
N ARG A 118 -8.13 -15.24 -13.77
CA ARG A 118 -8.99 -14.72 -12.72
C ARG A 118 -8.70 -15.43 -11.40
N LEU A 119 -8.93 -14.75 -10.28
CA LEU A 119 -8.92 -15.40 -8.97
C LEU A 119 -10.04 -16.46 -8.91
N PRO A 120 -9.77 -17.66 -8.36
CA PRO A 120 -10.82 -18.61 -8.02
C PRO A 120 -11.88 -17.96 -7.11
N ASP A 121 -13.14 -18.29 -7.31
CA ASP A 121 -14.26 -17.72 -6.54
C ASP A 121 -14.13 -17.99 -5.04
N GLU A 122 -13.61 -19.14 -4.66
CA GLU A 122 -13.32 -19.51 -3.28
C GLU A 122 -12.30 -18.57 -2.63
N VAL A 123 -11.23 -18.22 -3.36
CA VAL A 123 -10.19 -17.31 -2.88
C VAL A 123 -10.77 -15.90 -2.74
N ALA A 124 -11.50 -15.42 -3.75
CA ALA A 124 -12.11 -14.10 -3.72
C ALA A 124 -13.17 -13.99 -2.63
N GLY A 125 -13.98 -15.03 -2.43
CA GLY A 125 -15.03 -15.10 -1.41
C GLY A 125 -14.50 -15.15 0.03
N ALA A 126 -13.28 -15.65 0.23
CA ALA A 126 -12.62 -15.67 1.54
C ALA A 126 -12.05 -14.30 1.97
N LEU A 127 -11.99 -13.32 1.07
CA LEU A 127 -11.46 -11.99 1.37
C LEU A 127 -12.58 -11.06 1.87
N GLU A 128 -12.86 -11.12 3.16
CA GLU A 128 -13.92 -10.34 3.81
C GLU A 128 -13.85 -8.83 3.46
N GLY A 129 -15.01 -8.20 3.27
CA GLY A 129 -15.08 -6.76 2.98
C GLY A 129 -14.55 -6.37 1.59
N THR A 130 -14.18 -7.31 0.72
CA THR A 130 -13.73 -7.00 -0.63
C THR A 130 -14.84 -7.15 -1.68
N ARG A 131 -14.73 -6.35 -2.73
CA ARG A 131 -15.49 -6.50 -3.98
C ARG A 131 -14.51 -6.79 -5.10
N ARG A 132 -14.86 -7.71 -6.00
CA ARG A 132 -14.05 -8.12 -7.14
C ARG A 132 -14.64 -7.57 -8.44
N LEU A 133 -13.78 -7.01 -9.29
CA LEU A 133 -14.13 -6.56 -10.64
C LEU A 133 -13.10 -7.09 -11.65
N PRO A 134 -13.50 -7.35 -12.91
CA PRO A 134 -12.54 -7.60 -13.98
C PRO A 134 -11.60 -6.42 -14.16
N CYS A 135 -10.32 -6.69 -14.47
CA CYS A 135 -9.33 -5.63 -14.71
C CYS A 135 -9.79 -4.65 -15.80
N ARG A 136 -10.34 -5.16 -16.91
CA ARG A 136 -10.79 -4.36 -18.06
C ARG A 136 -11.87 -3.34 -17.71
N ASP A 137 -12.71 -3.66 -16.72
CA ASP A 137 -13.82 -2.77 -16.29
C ASP A 137 -13.31 -1.52 -15.54
N LEU A 138 -12.01 -1.45 -15.25
CA LEU A 138 -11.40 -0.34 -14.51
C LEU A 138 -10.31 0.40 -15.31
N ALA A 139 -10.04 -0.01 -16.54
CA ALA A 139 -8.98 0.58 -17.35
C ALA A 139 -9.22 2.07 -17.65
N ASP A 140 -10.47 2.45 -17.90
CA ASP A 140 -10.89 3.83 -18.11
C ASP A 140 -10.74 4.69 -16.85
N LEU A 141 -11.12 4.13 -15.69
CA LEU A 141 -10.98 4.82 -14.40
C LEU A 141 -9.52 5.02 -14.02
N LEU A 142 -8.67 4.01 -14.25
CA LEU A 142 -7.24 4.12 -14.01
C LEU A 142 -6.64 5.24 -14.86
N HIS A 143 -6.96 5.27 -16.15
CA HIS A 143 -6.46 6.32 -17.04
C HIS A 143 -6.94 7.72 -16.64
N ALA A 144 -8.21 7.86 -16.25
CA ALA A 144 -8.76 9.14 -15.78
C ALA A 144 -8.10 9.59 -14.46
N ALA A 145 -7.86 8.65 -13.53
CA ALA A 145 -7.16 8.91 -12.29
C ALA A 145 -5.69 9.33 -12.51
N ASP A 146 -5.00 8.68 -13.43
CA ASP A 146 -3.62 9.05 -13.79
C ASP A 146 -3.55 10.43 -14.45
N LEU A 147 -4.52 10.78 -15.30
CA LEU A 147 -4.63 12.14 -15.87
C LEU A 147 -4.83 13.18 -14.77
N HIS A 148 -5.65 12.89 -13.76
CA HIS A 148 -5.84 13.75 -12.60
C HIS A 148 -4.53 13.89 -11.81
N GLN A 149 -3.90 12.76 -11.44
CA GLN A 149 -2.67 12.72 -10.66
C GLN A 149 -1.52 13.50 -11.33
N PHE A 150 -1.26 13.24 -12.61
CA PHE A 150 -0.19 13.92 -13.35
C PHE A 150 -0.61 15.31 -13.84
N GLY A 151 -1.89 15.65 -13.85
CA GLY A 151 -2.42 16.98 -14.12
C GLY A 151 -2.21 17.94 -12.95
N ASP A 152 -2.20 17.44 -11.73
CA ASP A 152 -1.96 18.21 -10.52
C ASP A 152 -0.45 18.36 -10.24
N ARG A 153 -0.01 19.62 -10.08
CA ARG A 153 1.41 19.94 -9.83
C ARG A 153 1.88 19.51 -8.46
N GLU A 154 1.02 19.68 -7.45
CA GLU A 154 1.39 19.39 -6.05
C GLU A 154 1.46 17.89 -5.83
N VAL A 155 0.47 17.13 -6.35
CA VAL A 155 0.47 15.67 -6.32
C VAL A 155 1.70 15.10 -7.03
N THR A 156 2.02 15.60 -8.24
CA THR A 156 3.21 15.17 -8.98
C THR A 156 4.50 15.51 -8.23
N ARG A 157 4.57 16.66 -7.55
CA ARG A 157 5.72 17.06 -6.74
C ARG A 157 5.90 16.15 -5.54
N GLU A 158 4.81 15.83 -4.83
CA GLU A 158 4.83 14.90 -3.69
C GLU A 158 5.25 13.50 -4.13
N LEU A 159 4.66 12.96 -5.21
CA LEU A 159 5.08 11.67 -5.79
C LEU A 159 6.58 11.66 -6.09
N ARG A 160 7.09 12.71 -6.77
CA ARG A 160 8.51 12.83 -7.10
C ARG A 160 9.40 12.78 -5.85
N ALA A 161 8.97 13.35 -4.73
CA ALA A 161 9.72 13.35 -3.48
C ALA A 161 9.91 11.93 -2.92
N TRP A 162 9.05 10.97 -3.27
CA TRP A 162 9.11 9.58 -2.84
C TRP A 162 9.68 8.61 -3.89
N LEU A 163 10.03 9.06 -5.08
CA LEU A 163 10.67 8.22 -6.09
C LEU A 163 12.19 8.10 -5.87
N ARG A 164 12.71 6.88 -6.02
CA ARG A 164 14.12 6.51 -5.85
C ARG A 164 14.63 5.83 -7.14
N LEU A 165 14.64 6.56 -8.25
CA LEU A 165 14.87 6.01 -9.60
C LEU A 165 16.34 5.73 -9.92
N THR A 166 17.25 5.84 -8.96
CA THR A 166 18.67 5.54 -9.13
C THR A 166 19.30 5.05 -7.84
N ARG A 167 20.18 4.05 -7.93
CA ARG A 167 20.93 3.54 -6.80
C ARG A 167 21.83 4.59 -6.11
N ARG A 168 22.15 5.68 -6.80
CA ARG A 168 22.92 6.81 -6.25
C ARG A 168 22.08 7.68 -5.31
N HIS A 169 20.76 7.52 -5.28
CA HIS A 169 19.91 8.28 -4.37
C HIS A 169 20.17 7.81 -2.93
N ARG A 170 20.49 8.74 -2.01
CA ARG A 170 20.87 8.46 -0.62
C ARG A 170 19.87 7.57 0.17
N ARG A 171 18.61 7.58 -0.22
CA ARG A 171 17.53 6.80 0.42
C ARG A 171 17.07 5.58 -0.40
N TYR A 172 17.80 5.20 -1.44
CA TYR A 172 17.40 4.13 -2.36
C TYR A 172 17.14 2.80 -1.64
N PHE A 173 17.92 2.48 -0.63
CA PHE A 173 17.83 1.26 0.17
C PHE A 173 17.10 1.45 1.50
N LEU A 174 16.41 2.57 1.70
CA LEU A 174 15.74 2.91 2.96
C LEU A 174 14.23 3.03 2.81
N ASP A 175 13.75 3.80 1.83
CA ASP A 175 12.33 4.10 1.65
C ASP A 175 11.99 4.52 0.22
N GLY A 176 10.71 4.85 0.02
CA GLY A 176 10.21 5.31 -1.27
C GLY A 176 10.05 4.18 -2.28
N LEU A 177 9.75 4.55 -3.50
CA LEU A 177 9.55 3.65 -4.63
C LEU A 177 10.80 3.66 -5.52
N SER A 178 11.55 2.56 -5.51
CA SER A 178 12.72 2.40 -6.38
C SER A 178 12.26 2.00 -7.80
N ASP A 179 13.14 2.23 -8.78
CA ASP A 179 12.98 1.72 -10.16
C ASP A 179 12.61 0.23 -10.18
N ARG A 180 13.26 -0.57 -9.34
CA ARG A 180 12.98 -2.01 -9.19
C ARG A 180 11.61 -2.30 -8.57
N ALA A 181 11.23 -1.56 -7.52
CA ALA A 181 9.92 -1.72 -6.89
C ALA A 181 8.78 -1.28 -7.81
N LEU A 182 9.07 -0.42 -8.78
CA LEU A 182 8.17 0.00 -9.85
C LEU A 182 8.20 -0.94 -11.07
N ALA A 183 9.06 -1.96 -11.06
CA ALA A 183 9.30 -2.89 -12.16
C ALA A 183 9.75 -2.17 -13.46
N LEU A 184 10.46 -1.04 -13.34
CA LEU A 184 10.96 -0.27 -14.48
C LEU A 184 12.31 -0.81 -14.96
N THR A 185 12.48 -0.82 -16.27
CA THR A 185 13.79 -0.96 -16.90
C THR A 185 14.66 0.27 -16.61
N LYS A 186 15.96 0.17 -16.85
CA LYS A 186 16.88 1.32 -16.69
C LYS A 186 16.51 2.51 -17.59
N VAL A 187 16.03 2.22 -18.81
CA VAL A 187 15.64 3.26 -19.78
C VAL A 187 14.37 3.96 -19.31
N GLU A 188 13.34 3.20 -18.88
CA GLU A 188 12.10 3.76 -18.35
C GLU A 188 12.34 4.58 -17.08
N ALA A 189 13.17 4.08 -16.15
CA ALA A 189 13.54 4.83 -14.95
C ALA A 189 14.25 6.15 -15.27
N LEU A 190 15.15 6.15 -16.26
CA LEU A 190 15.82 7.36 -16.73
C LEU A 190 14.82 8.32 -17.40
N GLY A 191 13.94 7.79 -18.27
CA GLY A 191 12.90 8.56 -18.95
C GLY A 191 11.94 9.21 -17.96
N LEU A 192 11.43 8.44 -16.98
CA LEU A 192 10.57 8.96 -15.92
C LEU A 192 11.27 10.05 -15.09
N ARG A 193 12.53 9.83 -14.72
CA ARG A 193 13.33 10.82 -13.99
C ARG A 193 13.49 12.11 -14.77
N ALA A 194 13.81 12.04 -16.08
CA ALA A 194 13.95 13.20 -16.95
C ALA A 194 12.61 13.93 -17.11
N SER A 195 11.53 13.20 -17.36
CA SER A 195 10.17 13.74 -17.47
C SER A 195 9.75 14.51 -16.23
N LEU A 196 9.98 13.93 -15.04
CA LEU A 196 9.66 14.58 -13.78
C LEU A 196 10.58 15.78 -13.47
N ALA A 197 11.82 15.77 -13.92
CA ALA A 197 12.71 16.94 -13.80
C ALA A 197 12.25 18.10 -14.68
N LEU A 198 11.78 17.80 -15.89
CA LEU A 198 11.28 18.77 -16.87
C LEU A 198 9.79 19.09 -16.68
N TYR A 199 9.11 18.45 -15.74
CA TYR A 199 7.66 18.60 -15.55
C TYR A 199 7.19 20.06 -15.43
N PRO A 200 7.86 20.98 -14.69
CA PRO A 200 7.41 22.36 -14.61
C PRO A 200 7.34 23.08 -15.97
N ALA A 201 8.29 22.76 -16.85
CA ALA A 201 8.36 23.36 -18.20
C ALA A 201 7.40 22.67 -19.20
N LEU A 202 7.30 21.33 -19.13
CA LEU A 202 6.58 20.53 -20.13
C LEU A 202 5.12 20.26 -19.76
N ARG A 203 4.68 20.60 -18.55
CA ARG A 203 3.31 20.35 -18.09
C ARG A 203 2.25 20.92 -19.04
N ARG A 204 2.44 22.15 -19.52
CA ARG A 204 1.51 22.81 -20.46
C ARG A 204 1.62 22.27 -21.89
N LEU A 205 2.68 21.54 -22.21
CA LEU A 205 2.93 20.93 -23.51
C LEU A 205 2.46 19.47 -23.60
N GLY A 206 1.64 19.03 -22.64
CA GLY A 206 1.00 17.70 -22.69
C GLY A 206 1.73 16.58 -21.96
N LEU A 207 2.84 16.86 -21.26
CA LEU A 207 3.57 15.82 -20.48
C LEU A 207 2.66 15.02 -19.51
N PRO A 208 1.66 15.60 -18.81
CA PRO A 208 0.73 14.83 -18.01
C PRO A 208 0.02 13.70 -18.77
N ARG A 209 -0.39 13.95 -20.03
CA ARG A 209 -1.03 12.93 -20.87
C ARG A 209 -0.06 11.82 -21.26
N VAL A 210 1.21 12.14 -21.48
CA VAL A 210 2.26 11.16 -21.78
C VAL A 210 2.50 10.28 -20.57
N LEU A 211 2.63 10.87 -19.37
CA LEU A 211 2.81 10.13 -18.11
C LEU A 211 1.59 9.25 -17.80
N ALA A 212 0.38 9.77 -17.92
CA ALA A 212 -0.84 8.98 -17.75
C ALA A 212 -0.99 7.87 -18.80
N GLY A 213 -0.39 8.04 -19.98
CA GLY A 213 -0.34 7.02 -21.02
C GLY A 213 0.54 5.81 -20.67
N ALA A 214 1.46 5.95 -19.72
CA ALA A 214 2.37 4.86 -19.34
C ALA A 214 1.65 3.68 -18.66
N SER A 215 0.49 3.90 -18.06
CA SER A 215 -0.35 2.84 -17.45
C SER A 215 -1.38 2.23 -18.43
N ARG A 216 -1.43 2.71 -19.67
CA ARG A 216 -2.30 2.11 -20.70
C ARG A 216 -1.91 0.65 -20.91
N GLY A 217 -2.91 -0.23 -20.92
CA GLY A 217 -2.71 -1.66 -21.03
C GLY A 217 -2.42 -2.37 -19.70
N LEU A 218 -2.16 -1.63 -18.61
CA LEU A 218 -1.91 -2.25 -17.30
C LEU A 218 -3.05 -3.15 -16.83
N LEU A 219 -4.28 -2.84 -17.19
CA LEU A 219 -5.49 -3.58 -16.87
C LEU A 219 -6.14 -4.26 -18.10
N ASP A 220 -5.48 -4.24 -19.27
CA ASP A 220 -6.01 -4.84 -20.49
C ASP A 220 -5.64 -6.33 -20.61
N TYR A 221 -6.01 -7.09 -19.60
CA TYR A 221 -5.84 -8.55 -19.57
C TYR A 221 -6.98 -9.20 -18.75
N ASP A 222 -7.12 -10.51 -18.87
CA ASP A 222 -8.07 -11.27 -18.07
C ASP A 222 -7.51 -11.49 -16.66
N GLY A 223 -7.92 -10.66 -15.73
CA GLY A 223 -7.48 -10.62 -14.35
C GLY A 223 -8.47 -9.88 -13.48
N ASP A 224 -8.16 -9.76 -12.20
CA ASP A 224 -9.04 -9.16 -11.20
C ASP A 224 -8.43 -7.94 -10.50
N VAL A 225 -9.32 -7.03 -10.16
CA VAL A 225 -9.08 -5.96 -9.19
C VAL A 225 -9.95 -6.20 -7.97
N LEU A 226 -9.33 -6.09 -6.80
CA LEU A 226 -9.99 -6.15 -5.50
C LEU A 226 -10.16 -4.74 -4.95
N VAL A 227 -11.36 -4.45 -4.47
CA VAL A 227 -11.71 -3.19 -3.81
C VAL A 227 -12.11 -3.50 -2.37
N LEU A 228 -11.33 -3.04 -1.41
CA LEU A 228 -11.70 -3.14 0.01
C LEU A 228 -12.73 -2.05 0.32
N VAL A 229 -13.86 -2.49 0.88
CA VAL A 229 -14.95 -1.64 1.33
C VAL A 229 -15.12 -1.80 2.82
N GLY A 230 -15.18 -0.69 3.55
CA GLY A 230 -15.32 -0.73 5.01
C GLY A 230 -15.87 0.58 5.58
N PRO A 231 -16.21 0.60 6.87
CA PRO A 231 -16.69 1.79 7.53
C PRO A 231 -15.68 2.95 7.45
N VAL A 232 -16.20 4.15 7.32
CA VAL A 232 -15.41 5.38 7.47
C VAL A 232 -14.99 5.50 8.94
N ASP A 233 -13.79 5.98 9.20
CA ASP A 233 -13.16 6.13 10.53
C ASP A 233 -12.70 4.81 11.20
N GLU A 234 -12.79 3.68 10.51
CA GLU A 234 -12.24 2.39 10.96
C GLU A 234 -11.05 1.91 10.12
N GLU A 235 -10.35 2.83 9.45
CA GLU A 235 -9.29 2.48 8.49
C GLU A 235 -8.09 1.78 9.14
N VAL A 236 -7.85 1.93 10.44
CA VAL A 236 -6.81 1.18 11.16
C VAL A 236 -7.19 -0.31 11.20
N GLU A 237 -8.43 -0.64 11.55
CA GLU A 237 -8.91 -2.03 11.54
C GLU A 237 -8.99 -2.59 10.11
N ALA A 238 -9.45 -1.78 9.15
CA ALA A 238 -9.42 -2.12 7.73
C ALA A 238 -8.00 -2.38 7.23
N GLY A 239 -7.00 -1.64 7.70
CA GLY A 239 -5.58 -1.86 7.39
C GLY A 239 -5.05 -3.19 7.95
N ARG A 240 -5.49 -3.59 9.14
CA ARG A 240 -5.20 -4.90 9.72
C ARG A 240 -5.80 -6.01 8.86
N LEU A 241 -7.07 -5.86 8.47
CA LEU A 241 -7.75 -6.79 7.57
C LEU A 241 -7.04 -6.88 6.22
N LEU A 242 -6.69 -5.73 5.62
CA LEU A 242 -5.94 -5.67 4.36
C LEU A 242 -4.61 -6.43 4.44
N MET A 243 -3.88 -6.31 5.56
CA MET A 243 -2.64 -7.06 5.75
C MET A 243 -2.88 -8.56 5.76
N ARG A 244 -3.91 -9.05 6.47
CA ARG A 244 -4.28 -10.47 6.47
C ARG A 244 -4.66 -10.97 5.07
N HIS A 245 -5.43 -10.18 4.30
CA HIS A 245 -5.74 -10.52 2.90
C HIS A 245 -4.49 -10.66 2.04
N TRP A 246 -3.54 -9.75 2.18
CA TRP A 246 -2.30 -9.81 1.41
C TRP A 246 -1.41 -10.99 1.81
N LEU A 247 -1.42 -11.39 3.08
CA LEU A 247 -0.73 -12.60 3.54
C LEU A 247 -1.41 -13.86 2.99
N THR A 248 -2.74 -13.94 3.03
CA THR A 248 -3.52 -15.05 2.44
C THR A 248 -3.21 -15.19 0.95
N LEU A 249 -3.29 -14.10 0.19
CA LEU A 249 -2.98 -14.08 -1.23
C LEU A 249 -1.53 -14.51 -1.50
N SER A 250 -0.58 -14.00 -0.70
CA SER A 250 0.84 -14.33 -0.83
C SER A 250 1.10 -15.81 -0.58
N GLY A 251 0.47 -16.41 0.44
CA GLY A 251 0.56 -17.86 0.72
C GLY A 251 0.02 -18.74 -0.41
N LEU A 252 -0.92 -18.21 -1.20
CA LEU A 252 -1.48 -18.87 -2.39
C LEU A 252 -0.73 -18.55 -3.68
N GLY A 253 0.38 -17.81 -3.61
CA GLY A 253 1.21 -17.44 -4.75
C GLY A 253 0.69 -16.25 -5.57
N TYR A 254 -0.29 -15.52 -5.05
CA TYR A 254 -0.76 -14.26 -5.65
C TYR A 254 -0.04 -13.05 -5.07
N THR A 255 0.06 -12.00 -5.86
CA THR A 255 0.57 -10.70 -5.41
C THR A 255 -0.41 -9.59 -5.77
N THR A 256 -0.23 -8.43 -5.14
CA THR A 256 -1.09 -7.28 -5.37
C THR A 256 -0.27 -6.09 -5.89
N HIS A 257 -0.93 -5.27 -6.71
CA HIS A 257 -0.43 -3.97 -7.12
C HIS A 257 -1.47 -2.90 -6.76
N PRO A 258 -1.22 -2.09 -5.72
CA PRO A 258 -2.11 -0.99 -5.33
C PRO A 258 -2.34 0.00 -6.46
N LEU A 259 -3.60 0.42 -6.63
CA LEU A 259 -4.09 1.38 -7.62
C LEU A 259 -4.91 2.47 -6.90
N SER A 260 -4.39 2.98 -5.77
CA SER A 260 -5.10 3.94 -4.90
C SER A 260 -5.52 5.21 -5.64
N GLN A 261 -4.78 5.63 -6.68
CA GLN A 261 -5.12 6.80 -7.49
C GLN A 261 -6.56 6.77 -8.02
N ILE A 262 -7.16 5.58 -8.23
CA ILE A 262 -8.56 5.45 -8.65
C ILE A 262 -9.53 6.02 -7.62
N ILE A 263 -9.20 5.91 -6.34
CA ILE A 263 -10.03 6.41 -5.23
C ILE A 263 -9.49 7.70 -4.59
N ASP A 264 -8.30 8.15 -4.96
CA ASP A 264 -7.76 9.45 -4.58
C ASP A 264 -8.39 10.57 -5.42
N CYS A 265 -8.72 10.29 -6.68
CA CYS A 265 -9.50 11.18 -7.53
C CYS A 265 -10.99 11.04 -7.22
N GLU A 266 -11.64 12.12 -6.81
CA GLU A 266 -13.06 12.10 -6.40
C GLU A 266 -14.00 11.64 -7.51
N ALA A 267 -13.75 12.04 -8.75
CA ALA A 267 -14.58 11.68 -9.89
C ALA A 267 -14.55 10.17 -10.17
N THR A 268 -13.35 9.57 -10.20
CA THR A 268 -13.19 8.13 -10.43
C THR A 268 -13.65 7.30 -9.23
N ARG A 269 -13.48 7.81 -8.00
CA ARG A 269 -14.01 7.18 -6.77
C ARG A 269 -15.54 7.09 -6.80
N ARG A 270 -16.23 8.17 -7.16
CA ARG A 270 -17.70 8.17 -7.29
C ARG A 270 -18.17 7.20 -8.36
N GLU A 271 -17.50 7.19 -9.50
CA GLU A 271 -17.87 6.26 -10.59
C GLU A 271 -17.61 4.80 -10.21
N LEU A 272 -16.49 4.52 -9.52
CA LEU A 272 -16.23 3.17 -8.99
C LEU A 272 -17.30 2.74 -7.99
N ALA A 273 -17.70 3.63 -7.06
CA ALA A 273 -18.78 3.35 -6.11
C ALA A 273 -20.10 3.02 -6.83
N ARG A 274 -20.44 3.79 -7.88
CA ARG A 274 -21.62 3.55 -8.71
C ARG A 274 -21.56 2.17 -9.38
N ARG A 275 -20.42 1.77 -9.97
CA ARG A 275 -20.23 0.44 -10.60
C ARG A 275 -20.36 -0.70 -9.60
N LEU A 276 -19.94 -0.48 -8.35
CA LEU A 276 -20.02 -1.46 -7.27
C LEU A 276 -21.38 -1.45 -6.52
N GLY A 277 -22.29 -0.52 -6.81
CA GLY A 277 -23.52 -0.33 -6.05
C GLY A 277 -23.29 0.12 -4.61
N VAL A 278 -22.18 0.83 -4.34
CA VAL A 278 -21.81 1.34 -3.01
C VAL A 278 -22.37 2.75 -2.85
N ALA A 279 -23.20 2.96 -1.84
CA ALA A 279 -23.92 4.23 -1.65
C ALA A 279 -22.99 5.39 -1.23
N ASP A 280 -22.04 5.13 -0.31
CA ASP A 280 -21.07 6.13 0.13
C ASP A 280 -19.69 5.85 -0.47
N PRO A 281 -19.22 6.67 -1.44
CA PRO A 281 -17.89 6.50 -2.04
C PRO A 281 -16.72 6.55 -1.04
N ARG A 282 -16.91 7.14 0.15
CA ARG A 282 -15.86 7.22 1.18
C ARG A 282 -15.54 5.86 1.80
N THR A 283 -16.48 4.90 1.70
CA THR A 283 -16.27 3.52 2.18
C THR A 283 -15.36 2.69 1.28
N LEU A 284 -14.96 3.20 0.11
CA LEU A 284 -13.93 2.57 -0.72
C LEU A 284 -12.55 2.89 -0.13
N LEU A 285 -11.94 1.91 0.51
CA LEU A 285 -10.74 2.11 1.32
C LEU A 285 -9.44 1.77 0.56
N HIS A 286 -9.46 0.74 -0.29
CA HIS A 286 -8.26 0.33 -1.04
C HIS A 286 -8.64 -0.34 -2.36
N VAL A 287 -7.83 -0.11 -3.39
CA VAL A 287 -7.96 -0.72 -4.71
C VAL A 287 -6.63 -1.35 -5.10
N ALA A 288 -6.64 -2.60 -5.53
CA ALA A 288 -5.44 -3.26 -6.05
C ALA A 288 -5.80 -4.28 -7.12
N ARG A 289 -5.04 -4.31 -8.22
CA ARG A 289 -5.05 -5.49 -9.09
C ARG A 289 -4.36 -6.64 -8.40
N VAL A 290 -4.80 -7.86 -8.67
CA VAL A 290 -4.29 -9.08 -8.07
C VAL A 290 -4.09 -10.14 -9.14
N GLY A 291 -3.07 -10.99 -8.96
CA GLY A 291 -2.79 -12.09 -9.88
C GLY A 291 -1.50 -12.83 -9.55
N ARG A 292 -1.22 -13.91 -10.26
CA ARG A 292 0.08 -14.60 -10.21
C ARG A 292 1.09 -13.81 -11.02
N PRO A 293 2.22 -13.40 -10.42
CA PRO A 293 3.22 -12.63 -11.15
C PRO A 293 4.01 -13.50 -12.12
N ARG A 294 4.34 -12.96 -13.29
CA ARG A 294 5.23 -13.65 -14.26
C ARG A 294 6.69 -13.65 -13.81
N ALA A 295 7.06 -12.71 -12.96
CA ALA A 295 8.39 -12.63 -12.37
C ALA A 295 8.28 -12.24 -10.89
N PRO A 296 9.19 -12.69 -10.02
CA PRO A 296 9.18 -12.36 -8.61
C PRO A 296 9.33 -10.84 -8.39
N ALA A 297 8.61 -10.33 -7.40
CA ALA A 297 8.71 -8.93 -7.00
C ALA A 297 10.09 -8.63 -6.39
N THR A 298 10.63 -7.48 -6.70
CA THR A 298 11.77 -6.96 -5.92
C THR A 298 11.26 -6.45 -4.57
N PRO A 299 11.79 -6.95 -3.44
CA PRO A 299 11.41 -6.47 -2.13
C PRO A 299 11.65 -4.96 -1.99
N SER A 300 10.68 -4.26 -1.44
CA SER A 300 10.84 -2.84 -1.14
C SER A 300 11.85 -2.62 -0.01
N ALA A 301 12.60 -1.54 -0.09
CA ALA A 301 13.54 -1.11 0.94
C ALA A 301 12.85 -0.85 2.30
N ARG A 302 13.59 -0.96 3.40
CA ARG A 302 13.08 -0.70 4.75
C ARG A 302 14.04 0.16 5.54
N LEU A 303 13.49 1.04 6.41
CA LEU A 303 14.28 1.92 7.28
C LEU A 303 15.03 1.15 8.36
N ARG A 304 14.46 0.04 8.84
CA ARG A 304 15.07 -0.84 9.84
C ARG A 304 15.06 -2.27 9.30
N GLY A 305 16.21 -2.89 9.40
CA GLY A 305 16.40 -4.31 9.08
C GLY A 305 16.44 -4.59 7.57
N ALA A 306 17.61 -4.77 7.07
CA ALA A 306 17.99 -5.66 5.99
C ALA A 306 19.08 -6.57 6.53
#